data_3cd42ddd29561ed0766d23752e9b052c
#
_entry.id   3cd42ddd29561ed0766d23752e9b052c
#
_cell.length_a   1.000
_cell.length_b   1.000
_cell.length_c   1.000
_cell.angle_alpha   90.00
_cell.angle_beta   90.00
_cell.angle_gamma   90.00
#
_symmetry.space_group_name_H-M   'P 1'
#
loop_
_entity.id
_entity.type
_entity.pdbx_description
1 polymer ?
#
loop_
_entity_poly.entity_id
_entity_poly.type
_entity_poly.pdbx_seq_one_letter_code
_entity_poly.pdbx_strand_id
1 'polypeptide(L)'
;MRHAHKIILAIILLLQISILLSAQPAFHVANTLQSDMVIQQGKPLTVWGKGLQGIAVKVSVSWSSKTFTAHTYKSDTWEVQIDVPKAKPGIYTPQEILVYSDRDSVKLKNVLIGEVWLCGGQSNMDMLMQPLHPWLKGVIDYEKEIAAANYPQIRVLDIASAFAKIPADDCKSEWNVCDTQHAKDFSAVAYYFGRELFNRLHIPIGLITSTVGGTACQAWTSREALETDPILKKILYSYDTSAVAQEPLDNSITFEKIEKLSRPALLYNAMVFPLRKISLQGFIWYQGESNKDNADYYARLNIAMIKNWRFLFGNSDQPFYFVQVAPYNYQKNDTTAYDYAIFRDAQKDVLKLKNTGMVVT
;
A
#
# COMPACT_ATOMS: atom_id res chain seq x y z
N MET A 1 32.28 19.92 51.63
CA MET A 1 32.58 19.31 50.32
C MET A 1 32.08 17.83 50.20
N ARG A 2 32.33 16.92 51.13
CA ARG A 2 31.90 15.52 51.02
C ARG A 2 30.38 15.28 50.93
N HIS A 3 29.54 16.12 51.52
CA HIS A 3 28.08 16.02 51.46
C HIS A 3 27.49 16.46 50.11
N ALA A 4 28.07 17.54 49.51
CA ALA A 4 27.64 18.04 48.21
C ALA A 4 27.90 17.03 47.08
N HIS A 5 29.04 16.33 47.14
CA HIS A 5 29.36 15.26 46.16
C HIS A 5 28.41 14.07 46.23
N LYS A 6 27.94 13.69 47.44
CA LYS A 6 26.98 12.59 47.59
C LYS A 6 25.58 12.96 47.06
N ILE A 7 25.16 14.20 47.24
CA ILE A 7 23.88 14.71 46.71
C ILE A 7 23.91 14.79 45.19
N ILE A 8 25.00 15.26 44.59
CA ILE A 8 25.17 15.35 43.15
C ILE A 8 25.20 13.94 42.52
N LEU A 9 25.88 12.98 43.18
CA LEU A 9 25.91 11.58 42.70
C LEU A 9 24.53 10.92 42.76
N ALA A 10 23.74 11.18 43.80
CA ALA A 10 22.39 10.68 43.95
C ALA A 10 21.42 11.29 42.90
N ILE A 11 21.58 12.56 42.57
CA ILE A 11 20.77 13.24 41.53
C ILE A 11 21.15 12.70 40.13
N ILE A 12 22.44 12.45 39.86
CA ILE A 12 22.88 11.85 38.59
C ILE A 12 22.36 10.41 38.46
N LEU A 13 22.35 9.64 39.55
CA LEU A 13 21.82 8.26 39.55
C LEU A 13 20.30 8.26 39.35
N LEU A 14 19.56 9.19 39.97
CA LEU A 14 18.13 9.38 39.76
C LEU A 14 17.78 9.85 38.35
N LEU A 15 18.60 10.71 37.75
CA LEU A 15 18.49 11.13 36.34
C LEU A 15 18.79 9.99 35.36
N GLN A 16 19.75 9.13 35.67
CA GLN A 16 20.04 7.94 34.85
C GLN A 16 18.94 6.88 34.94
N ILE A 17 18.29 6.74 36.09
CA ILE A 17 17.12 5.84 36.24
C ILE A 17 15.91 6.39 35.47
N SER A 18 15.77 7.71 35.37
CA SER A 18 14.69 8.34 34.56
C SER A 18 14.90 8.19 33.06
N ILE A 19 16.13 8.07 32.58
CA ILE A 19 16.46 7.87 31.16
C ILE A 19 16.29 6.39 30.74
N LEU A 20 16.28 5.47 31.69
CA LEU A 20 16.01 4.05 31.45
C LEU A 20 14.51 3.68 31.51
N LEU A 21 13.61 4.64 31.73
CA LEU A 21 12.21 4.46 31.33
C LEU A 21 12.14 4.57 29.80
N SER A 22 12.64 3.56 29.13
CA SER A 22 12.30 3.26 27.75
C SER A 22 10.78 3.38 27.67
N ALA A 23 10.29 4.30 26.84
CA ALA A 23 8.85 4.41 26.60
C ALA A 23 8.35 3.02 26.25
N GLN A 24 7.64 2.39 27.21
CA GLN A 24 7.11 1.05 26.98
C GLN A 24 6.24 1.14 25.72
N PRO A 25 6.32 0.17 24.80
CA PRO A 25 5.53 0.26 23.58
C PRO A 25 4.07 0.42 23.96
N ALA A 26 3.50 1.56 23.59
CA ALA A 26 2.09 1.82 23.80
C ALA A 26 1.29 0.74 23.08
N PHE A 27 0.15 0.33 23.65
CA PHE A 27 -0.78 -0.55 22.96
C PHE A 27 -1.20 0.08 21.63
N HIS A 28 -0.92 -0.60 20.52
CA HIS A 28 -1.12 -0.08 19.18
C HIS A 28 -1.73 -1.14 18.27
N VAL A 29 -2.76 -0.76 17.55
CA VAL A 29 -3.33 -1.51 16.43
C VAL A 29 -2.73 -0.95 15.14
N ALA A 30 -2.35 -1.80 14.19
CA ALA A 30 -1.72 -1.37 12.93
C ALA A 30 -2.49 -0.26 12.24
N ASN A 31 -1.78 0.71 11.66
CA ASN A 31 -2.36 1.91 11.06
C ASN A 31 -3.32 1.64 9.89
N THR A 32 -3.23 0.48 9.27
CA THR A 32 -4.14 0.05 8.19
C THR A 32 -5.49 -0.47 8.69
N LEU A 33 -5.60 -0.76 10.00
CA LEU A 33 -6.83 -1.22 10.66
C LEU A 33 -7.51 -0.04 11.35
N GLN A 34 -8.54 0.49 10.72
CA GLN A 34 -9.23 1.70 11.17
C GLN A 34 -10.75 1.52 11.09
N SER A 35 -11.48 2.44 11.72
CA SER A 35 -12.90 2.62 11.40
C SER A 35 -13.07 2.91 9.92
N ASP A 36 -14.28 2.69 9.40
CA ASP A 36 -14.62 2.93 8.00
C ASP A 36 -13.92 2.03 6.97
N MET A 37 -13.10 1.04 7.38
CA MET A 37 -12.44 0.13 6.47
C MET A 37 -13.40 -0.86 5.80
N VAL A 38 -12.99 -1.40 4.64
CA VAL A 38 -13.56 -2.62 4.05
C VAL A 38 -12.60 -3.76 4.28
N ILE A 39 -13.11 -4.91 4.71
CA ILE A 39 -12.35 -6.14 4.87
C ILE A 39 -12.75 -7.18 3.82
N GLN A 40 -11.77 -7.98 3.36
CA GLN A 40 -11.99 -8.95 2.29
C GLN A 40 -12.92 -10.07 2.71
N GLN A 41 -14.03 -10.22 2.00
CA GLN A 41 -14.99 -11.30 2.20
C GLN A 41 -14.38 -12.69 1.96
N GLY A 42 -14.80 -13.68 2.76
CA GLY A 42 -14.47 -15.09 2.55
C GLY A 42 -12.98 -15.43 2.68
N LYS A 43 -12.15 -14.52 3.20
CA LYS A 43 -10.75 -14.73 3.55
C LYS A 43 -10.50 -14.28 4.99
N PRO A 44 -9.53 -14.87 5.71
CA PRO A 44 -9.24 -14.45 7.07
C PRO A 44 -8.84 -12.97 7.15
N LEU A 45 -9.38 -12.27 8.15
CA LEU A 45 -8.89 -10.97 8.58
C LEU A 45 -7.77 -11.20 9.58
N THR A 46 -6.60 -10.68 9.33
CA THR A 46 -5.56 -10.56 10.35
C THR A 46 -5.74 -9.24 11.09
N VAL A 47 -5.94 -9.28 12.40
CA VAL A 47 -5.88 -8.11 13.28
C VAL A 47 -4.54 -8.17 14.00
N TRP A 48 -3.74 -7.10 13.90
CA TRP A 48 -2.37 -7.10 14.43
C TRP A 48 -1.96 -5.74 14.98
N GLY A 49 -0.87 -5.75 15.74
CA GLY A 49 -0.33 -4.53 16.31
C GLY A 49 0.89 -4.78 17.19
N LYS A 50 1.18 -3.80 18.04
CA LYS A 50 2.26 -3.83 19.03
C LYS A 50 1.69 -3.65 20.43
N GLY A 51 2.41 -4.13 21.45
CA GLY A 51 2.02 -3.98 22.84
C GLY A 51 3.08 -4.50 23.79
N LEU A 52 2.83 -4.37 25.08
CA LEU A 52 3.76 -4.85 26.11
C LEU A 52 3.94 -6.37 26.03
N GLN A 53 5.18 -6.83 26.14
CA GLN A 53 5.52 -8.26 26.13
C GLN A 53 4.74 -9.04 27.21
N GLY A 54 4.21 -10.19 26.81
CA GLY A 54 3.49 -11.10 27.70
C GLY A 54 2.02 -10.74 27.98
N ILE A 55 1.53 -9.61 27.47
CA ILE A 55 0.13 -9.21 27.64
C ILE A 55 -0.76 -9.98 26.66
N ALA A 56 -1.89 -10.47 27.18
CA ALA A 56 -2.96 -11.04 26.36
C ALA A 56 -3.75 -9.92 25.69
N VAL A 57 -3.86 -9.98 24.35
CA VAL A 57 -4.70 -9.12 23.56
C VAL A 57 -5.91 -9.91 23.10
N LYS A 58 -7.10 -9.40 23.36
CA LYS A 58 -8.37 -10.01 22.98
C LYS A 58 -9.02 -9.22 21.85
N VAL A 59 -9.62 -9.94 20.92
CA VAL A 59 -10.35 -9.35 19.79
C VAL A 59 -11.75 -9.97 19.74
N SER A 60 -12.76 -9.13 19.75
CA SER A 60 -14.15 -9.50 19.48
C SER A 60 -14.66 -8.77 18.25
N VAL A 61 -15.54 -9.42 17.49
CA VAL A 61 -16.10 -8.91 16.24
C VAL A 61 -17.60 -9.10 16.22
N SER A 62 -18.34 -8.18 15.64
CA SER A 62 -19.82 -8.21 15.65
C SER A 62 -20.43 -9.37 14.85
N TRP A 63 -19.71 -9.96 13.91
CA TRP A 63 -20.16 -11.10 13.09
C TRP A 63 -19.87 -12.47 13.69
N SER A 64 -19.28 -12.53 14.90
CA SER A 64 -18.96 -13.77 15.59
C SER A 64 -19.14 -13.60 17.09
N SER A 65 -19.70 -14.61 17.76
CA SER A 65 -19.80 -14.66 19.23
C SER A 65 -18.47 -15.06 19.92
N LYS A 66 -17.44 -15.44 19.15
CA LYS A 66 -16.14 -15.86 19.68
C LYS A 66 -15.28 -14.66 20.04
N THR A 67 -14.53 -14.77 21.13
CA THR A 67 -13.40 -13.89 21.44
C THR A 67 -12.12 -14.59 21.06
N PHE A 68 -11.28 -13.90 20.30
CA PHE A 68 -9.99 -14.39 19.84
C PHE A 68 -8.90 -13.81 20.74
N THR A 69 -7.87 -14.59 21.07
CA THR A 69 -6.80 -14.15 21.97
C THR A 69 -5.44 -14.37 21.32
N ALA A 70 -4.60 -13.33 21.34
CA ALA A 70 -3.19 -13.39 21.03
C ALA A 70 -2.36 -13.00 22.24
N HIS A 71 -1.10 -13.40 22.26
CA HIS A 71 -0.12 -12.95 23.24
C HIS A 71 0.99 -12.21 22.54
N THR A 72 1.47 -11.12 23.15
CA THR A 72 2.63 -10.42 22.63
C THR A 72 3.88 -11.27 22.84
N TYR A 73 4.68 -11.38 21.77
CA TYR A 73 5.94 -12.13 21.78
C TYR A 73 7.14 -11.22 22.09
N LYS A 74 8.36 -11.78 22.02
CA LYS A 74 9.61 -11.03 22.24
C LYS A 74 9.81 -9.82 21.35
N SER A 75 9.14 -9.76 20.19
CA SER A 75 9.12 -8.63 19.25
C SER A 75 8.10 -7.55 19.59
N ASP A 76 7.43 -7.63 20.74
CA ASP A 76 6.33 -6.74 21.15
C ASP A 76 5.17 -6.67 20.14
N THR A 77 5.06 -7.66 19.26
CA THR A 77 3.99 -7.77 18.26
C THR A 77 2.97 -8.83 18.66
N TRP A 78 1.75 -8.64 18.23
CA TRP A 78 0.65 -9.58 18.38
C TRP A 78 -0.17 -9.66 17.10
N GLU A 79 -0.80 -10.78 16.83
CA GLU A 79 -1.74 -10.96 15.73
C GLU A 79 -2.78 -12.04 16.04
N VAL A 80 -3.96 -11.87 15.43
CA VAL A 80 -5.07 -12.82 15.48
C VAL A 80 -5.67 -12.95 14.08
N GLN A 81 -5.99 -14.16 13.66
CA GLN A 81 -6.74 -14.42 12.44
C GLN A 81 -8.20 -14.72 12.74
N ILE A 82 -9.10 -14.09 12.02
CA ILE A 82 -10.55 -14.16 12.23
C ILE A 82 -11.23 -14.45 10.89
N ASP A 83 -12.05 -15.47 10.84
CA ASP A 83 -12.82 -15.80 9.64
C ASP A 83 -13.82 -14.70 9.32
N VAL A 84 -13.85 -14.28 8.05
CA VAL A 84 -14.77 -13.27 7.55
C VAL A 84 -15.82 -13.95 6.65
N PRO A 85 -17.13 -13.75 6.88
CA PRO A 85 -18.15 -14.31 6.02
C PRO A 85 -18.12 -13.70 4.62
N LYS A 86 -18.83 -14.33 3.68
CA LYS A 86 -19.08 -13.73 2.37
C LYS A 86 -20.09 -12.58 2.50
N ALA A 87 -19.84 -11.49 1.79
CA ALA A 87 -20.79 -10.40 1.63
C ALA A 87 -22.05 -10.88 0.90
N LYS A 88 -23.19 -10.31 1.25
CA LYS A 88 -24.46 -10.57 0.56
C LYS A 88 -24.81 -9.33 -0.29
N PRO A 89 -25.04 -9.48 -1.59
CA PRO A 89 -25.40 -8.35 -2.45
C PRO A 89 -26.61 -7.57 -1.90
N GLY A 90 -26.49 -6.24 -1.90
CA GLY A 90 -27.52 -5.33 -1.37
C GLY A 90 -27.57 -5.21 0.16
N ILE A 91 -26.74 -5.93 0.90
CA ILE A 91 -26.69 -5.86 2.37
C ILE A 91 -25.36 -5.21 2.82
N TYR A 92 -25.44 -4.05 3.46
CA TYR A 92 -24.30 -3.21 3.83
C TYR A 92 -24.25 -2.97 5.35
N THR A 93 -24.54 -4.00 6.15
CA THR A 93 -24.55 -3.88 7.61
C THR A 93 -23.16 -3.52 8.15
N PRO A 94 -23.01 -2.36 8.81
CA PRO A 94 -21.75 -2.00 9.44
C PRO A 94 -21.38 -2.98 10.56
N GLN A 95 -20.13 -3.37 10.60
CA GLN A 95 -19.56 -4.25 11.61
C GLN A 95 -18.67 -3.46 12.57
N GLU A 96 -18.40 -4.05 13.73
CA GLU A 96 -17.50 -3.51 14.74
C GLU A 96 -16.42 -4.53 15.09
N ILE A 97 -15.22 -4.04 15.38
CA ILE A 97 -14.11 -4.81 15.91
C ILE A 97 -13.65 -4.13 17.20
N LEU A 98 -13.62 -4.86 18.29
CA LEU A 98 -13.09 -4.40 19.57
C LEU A 98 -11.79 -5.16 19.87
N VAL A 99 -10.69 -4.43 19.95
CA VAL A 99 -9.37 -4.93 20.36
C VAL A 99 -9.08 -4.41 21.74
N TYR A 100 -8.78 -5.28 22.69
CA TYR A 100 -8.60 -4.86 24.08
C TYR A 100 -7.59 -5.73 24.83
N SER A 101 -6.97 -5.14 25.82
CA SER A 101 -6.14 -5.77 26.85
C SER A 101 -6.72 -5.44 28.22
N ASP A 102 -6.02 -5.80 29.28
CA ASP A 102 -6.44 -5.44 30.65
C ASP A 102 -6.37 -3.92 30.93
N ARG A 103 -5.68 -3.14 30.09
CA ARG A 103 -5.41 -1.71 30.30
C ARG A 103 -5.96 -0.80 29.22
N ASP A 104 -6.02 -1.28 27.98
CA ASP A 104 -6.28 -0.47 26.80
C ASP A 104 -7.33 -1.12 25.90
N SER A 105 -8.04 -0.30 25.15
CA SER A 105 -8.96 -0.79 24.14
C SER A 105 -9.03 0.15 22.93
N VAL A 106 -9.20 -0.45 21.75
CA VAL A 106 -9.45 0.25 20.49
C VAL A 106 -10.71 -0.34 19.86
N LYS A 107 -11.67 0.51 19.54
CA LYS A 107 -12.92 0.12 18.87
C LYS A 107 -12.94 0.66 17.45
N LEU A 108 -12.90 -0.25 16.46
CA LEU A 108 -13.05 0.07 15.05
C LEU A 108 -14.54 -0.07 14.68
N LYS A 109 -15.12 1.00 14.15
CA LYS A 109 -16.54 1.09 13.83
C LYS A 109 -16.77 1.18 12.33
N ASN A 110 -18.01 0.93 11.90
CA ASN A 110 -18.43 1.10 10.51
C ASN A 110 -17.58 0.28 9.52
N VAL A 111 -17.10 -0.91 9.94
CA VAL A 111 -16.35 -1.83 9.10
C VAL A 111 -17.32 -2.53 8.14
N LEU A 112 -17.02 -2.59 6.85
CA LEU A 112 -17.82 -3.27 5.85
C LEU A 112 -17.11 -4.55 5.37
N ILE A 113 -17.89 -5.57 5.04
CA ILE A 113 -17.39 -6.83 4.46
C ILE A 113 -17.65 -6.77 2.94
N GLY A 114 -16.59 -6.89 2.14
CA GLY A 114 -16.69 -6.75 0.69
C GLY A 114 -15.44 -7.24 -0.04
N GLU A 115 -15.14 -6.67 -1.19
CA GLU A 115 -13.90 -6.94 -1.91
C GLU A 115 -12.88 -5.85 -1.69
N VAL A 116 -11.61 -6.23 -1.49
CA VAL A 116 -10.50 -5.31 -1.30
C VAL A 116 -9.47 -5.47 -2.43
N TRP A 117 -9.13 -4.39 -3.09
CA TRP A 117 -8.19 -4.34 -4.21
C TRP A 117 -7.03 -3.39 -3.93
N LEU A 118 -5.80 -3.82 -4.25
CA LEU A 118 -4.63 -2.96 -4.20
C LEU A 118 -4.42 -2.28 -5.54
N CYS A 119 -4.45 -0.95 -5.54
CA CYS A 119 -4.33 -0.06 -6.69
C CYS A 119 -2.95 0.59 -6.63
N GLY A 120 -2.00 0.08 -7.42
CA GLY A 120 -0.61 0.55 -7.42
C GLY A 120 -0.18 1.15 -8.74
N GLY A 121 0.88 1.96 -8.71
CA GLY A 121 1.44 2.52 -9.92
C GLY A 121 2.09 3.90 -9.77
N GLN A 122 2.19 4.61 -10.89
CA GLN A 122 2.76 5.95 -10.95
C GLN A 122 1.69 7.01 -11.29
N SER A 123 2.07 8.15 -11.82
CA SER A 123 1.23 9.34 -12.00
C SER A 123 -0.15 9.12 -12.62
N ASN A 124 -0.32 8.17 -13.55
CA ASN A 124 -1.63 7.87 -14.11
C ASN A 124 -2.54 7.12 -13.11
N MET A 125 -1.99 6.28 -12.23
CA MET A 125 -2.75 5.72 -11.11
C MET A 125 -2.95 6.75 -9.99
N ASP A 126 -2.00 7.65 -9.81
CA ASP A 126 -2.01 8.70 -8.80
C ASP A 126 -2.91 9.89 -9.16
N MET A 127 -3.36 9.97 -10.42
CA MET A 127 -4.20 11.06 -10.91
C MET A 127 -5.49 11.17 -10.11
N LEU A 128 -5.69 12.29 -9.43
CA LEU A 128 -6.87 12.57 -8.63
C LEU A 128 -8.09 12.84 -9.51
N MET A 129 -9.28 12.72 -8.94
CA MET A 129 -10.51 13.15 -9.59
C MET A 129 -10.47 14.65 -9.93
N GLN A 130 -10.01 15.50 -8.99
CA GLN A 130 -9.80 16.93 -9.20
C GLN A 130 -8.44 17.23 -9.86
N PRO A 131 -8.27 18.39 -10.52
CA PRO A 131 -6.96 18.81 -11.00
C PRO A 131 -5.97 19.07 -9.85
N LEU A 132 -4.71 18.70 -10.07
CA LEU A 132 -3.56 19.08 -9.24
C LEU A 132 -2.59 19.88 -10.11
N HIS A 133 -2.82 21.19 -10.19
CA HIS A 133 -2.02 22.08 -11.02
C HIS A 133 -0.56 22.21 -10.53
N PRO A 134 0.41 22.31 -11.45
CA PRO A 134 0.28 22.24 -12.91
C PRO A 134 0.41 20.80 -13.48
N TRP A 135 0.48 19.78 -12.65
CA TRP A 135 0.97 18.44 -12.99
C TRP A 135 -0.11 17.50 -13.52
N LEU A 136 -1.27 17.45 -12.87
CA LEU A 136 -2.34 16.52 -13.19
C LEU A 136 -3.61 17.30 -13.54
N LYS A 137 -4.27 16.90 -14.62
CA LYS A 137 -5.45 17.60 -15.13
C LYS A 137 -6.75 17.21 -14.43
N GLY A 138 -6.74 16.12 -13.65
CA GLY A 138 -7.97 15.53 -13.14
C GLY A 138 -8.78 14.85 -14.25
N VAL A 139 -10.02 14.49 -13.93
CA VAL A 139 -10.95 13.89 -14.90
C VAL A 139 -11.73 14.98 -15.66
N ILE A 140 -12.24 14.62 -16.84
CA ILE A 140 -13.15 15.49 -17.59
C ILE A 140 -14.42 15.67 -16.77
N ASP A 141 -14.95 16.90 -16.71
CA ASP A 141 -16.15 17.25 -15.92
C ASP A 141 -16.03 16.88 -14.42
N TYR A 142 -14.83 16.98 -13.85
CA TYR A 142 -14.53 16.54 -12.49
C TYR A 142 -15.49 17.09 -11.44
N GLU A 143 -15.99 18.32 -11.59
CA GLU A 143 -16.92 18.92 -10.64
C GLU A 143 -18.26 18.14 -10.58
N LYS A 144 -18.77 17.72 -11.74
CA LYS A 144 -19.98 16.90 -11.83
C LYS A 144 -19.76 15.49 -11.29
N GLU A 145 -18.62 14.88 -11.63
CA GLU A 145 -18.25 13.53 -11.18
C GLU A 145 -18.10 13.50 -9.64
N ILE A 146 -17.45 14.52 -9.07
CA ILE A 146 -17.31 14.64 -7.61
C ILE A 146 -18.66 14.90 -6.94
N ALA A 147 -19.49 15.79 -7.51
CA ALA A 147 -20.83 16.06 -6.97
C ALA A 147 -21.74 14.82 -7.01
N ALA A 148 -21.52 13.90 -7.95
CA ALA A 148 -22.23 12.62 -8.06
C ALA A 148 -21.61 11.48 -7.23
N ALA A 149 -20.42 11.68 -6.65
CA ALA A 149 -19.68 10.64 -5.94
C ALA A 149 -20.20 10.46 -4.49
N ASN A 150 -21.35 9.82 -4.37
CA ASN A 150 -21.96 9.47 -3.10
C ASN A 150 -22.19 7.95 -3.04
N TYR A 151 -21.11 7.21 -2.78
CA TYR A 151 -21.10 5.74 -2.70
C TYR A 151 -20.52 5.30 -1.35
N PRO A 152 -21.26 5.42 -0.24
CA PRO A 152 -20.71 5.13 1.10
C PRO A 152 -20.28 3.67 1.31
N GLN A 153 -20.53 2.79 0.37
CA GLN A 153 -20.05 1.41 0.32
C GLN A 153 -18.69 1.26 -0.37
N ILE A 154 -18.24 2.29 -1.08
CA ILE A 154 -16.86 2.36 -1.62
C ILE A 154 -16.00 3.10 -0.60
N ARG A 155 -14.89 2.53 -0.24
CA ARG A 155 -13.93 3.10 0.71
C ARG A 155 -12.53 3.05 0.15
N VAL A 156 -11.75 4.08 0.40
CA VAL A 156 -10.37 4.17 -0.07
C VAL A 156 -9.44 4.25 1.12
N LEU A 157 -8.47 3.32 1.19
CA LEU A 157 -7.31 3.42 2.07
C LEU A 157 -6.19 4.10 1.29
N ASP A 158 -5.89 5.32 1.63
CA ASP A 158 -4.77 6.03 1.05
C ASP A 158 -3.49 5.76 1.83
N ILE A 159 -2.44 5.27 1.13
CA ILE A 159 -1.12 5.02 1.70
C ILE A 159 -0.25 6.25 1.47
N ALA A 160 0.13 6.91 2.54
CA ALA A 160 1.02 8.06 2.45
C ALA A 160 2.34 7.68 1.76
N SER A 161 2.74 8.46 0.77
CA SER A 161 3.97 8.25 0.04
C SER A 161 5.17 8.20 0.96
N ALA A 162 5.91 7.11 0.90
CA ALA A 162 7.08 6.83 1.73
C ALA A 162 8.08 5.94 0.99
N PHE A 163 9.31 5.90 1.47
CA PHE A 163 10.33 4.98 0.99
C PHE A 163 11.18 4.47 2.15
N ALA A 164 11.71 3.25 2.02
CA ALA A 164 12.53 2.63 3.04
C ALA A 164 13.60 1.71 2.44
N LYS A 165 14.81 1.70 3.04
CA LYS A 165 15.90 0.79 2.63
C LYS A 165 15.62 -0.67 3.03
N ILE A 166 14.86 -0.87 4.11
CA ILE A 166 14.45 -2.17 4.63
C ILE A 166 12.93 -2.22 4.72
N PRO A 167 12.32 -3.41 4.65
CA PRO A 167 10.88 -3.57 4.77
C PRO A 167 10.33 -2.97 6.08
N ALA A 168 9.35 -2.10 5.98
CA ALA A 168 8.68 -1.47 7.13
C ALA A 168 7.55 -2.37 7.65
N ASP A 169 7.36 -2.40 8.96
CA ASP A 169 6.29 -3.21 9.56
C ASP A 169 4.91 -2.60 9.41
N ASP A 170 4.83 -1.28 9.32
CA ASP A 170 3.58 -0.51 9.26
C ASP A 170 3.77 0.72 8.36
N CYS A 171 2.70 1.36 7.93
CA CYS A 171 2.71 2.54 7.08
C CYS A 171 1.68 3.57 7.56
N LYS A 172 1.92 4.84 7.24
CA LYS A 172 0.91 5.88 7.47
C LYS A 172 -0.17 5.74 6.41
N SER A 173 -1.42 5.68 6.84
CA SER A 173 -2.57 5.46 5.96
C SER A 173 -3.85 6.01 6.56
N GLU A 174 -4.86 6.24 5.72
CA GLU A 174 -6.16 6.74 6.15
C GLU A 174 -7.29 6.15 5.30
N TRP A 175 -8.33 5.62 5.96
CA TRP A 175 -9.56 5.17 5.30
C TRP A 175 -10.55 6.30 5.14
N ASN A 176 -10.96 6.55 3.91
CA ASN A 176 -11.94 7.56 3.54
C ASN A 176 -13.19 6.95 2.90
N VAL A 177 -14.36 7.41 3.33
CA VAL A 177 -15.65 7.05 2.71
C VAL A 177 -15.79 7.79 1.40
N CYS A 178 -16.31 7.13 0.36
CA CYS A 178 -16.61 7.80 -0.90
C CYS A 178 -17.86 8.68 -0.75
N ASP A 179 -17.62 9.93 -0.51
CA ASP A 179 -18.60 11.02 -0.51
C ASP A 179 -18.10 12.21 -1.32
N THR A 180 -18.90 13.25 -1.45
CA THR A 180 -18.56 14.44 -2.23
C THR A 180 -17.39 15.25 -1.65
N GLN A 181 -17.08 15.08 -0.36
CA GLN A 181 -15.98 15.77 0.30
C GLN A 181 -14.63 15.09 0.00
N HIS A 182 -14.59 13.75 0.04
CA HIS A 182 -13.34 12.99 -0.08
C HIS A 182 -13.04 12.56 -1.52
N ALA A 183 -14.07 12.32 -2.34
CA ALA A 183 -13.90 11.78 -3.69
C ALA A 183 -12.98 12.63 -4.59
N LYS A 184 -12.88 13.93 -4.36
CA LYS A 184 -12.00 14.85 -5.11
C LYS A 184 -10.53 14.41 -5.06
N ASP A 185 -10.11 13.83 -3.94
CA ASP A 185 -8.73 13.41 -3.64
C ASP A 185 -8.49 11.91 -3.95
N PHE A 186 -9.48 11.19 -4.46
CA PHE A 186 -9.30 9.79 -4.83
C PHE A 186 -8.59 9.64 -6.18
N SER A 187 -7.80 8.58 -6.30
CA SER A 187 -7.33 8.10 -7.61
C SER A 187 -8.51 7.89 -8.54
N ALA A 188 -8.52 8.58 -9.67
CA ALA A 188 -9.60 8.49 -10.64
C ALA A 188 -9.75 7.05 -11.19
N VAL A 189 -8.63 6.40 -11.50
CA VAL A 189 -8.62 5.02 -12.01
C VAL A 189 -9.17 4.05 -10.96
N ALA A 190 -8.72 4.17 -9.71
CA ALA A 190 -9.23 3.34 -8.62
C ALA A 190 -10.72 3.60 -8.37
N TYR A 191 -11.15 4.86 -8.35
CA TYR A 191 -12.55 5.22 -8.14
C TYR A 191 -13.47 4.63 -9.22
N TYR A 192 -13.17 4.82 -10.51
CA TYR A 192 -14.00 4.28 -11.58
C TYR A 192 -14.03 2.75 -11.60
N PHE A 193 -12.90 2.11 -11.32
CA PHE A 193 -12.85 0.66 -11.15
C PHE A 193 -13.74 0.19 -10.00
N GLY A 194 -13.61 0.82 -8.83
CA GLY A 194 -14.43 0.48 -7.66
C GLY A 194 -15.91 0.74 -7.86
N ARG A 195 -16.28 1.84 -8.53
CA ARG A 195 -17.66 2.18 -8.86
C ARG A 195 -18.29 1.14 -9.80
N GLU A 196 -17.56 0.71 -10.83
CA GLU A 196 -18.04 -0.32 -11.74
C GLU A 196 -18.22 -1.67 -11.03
N LEU A 197 -17.27 -2.07 -10.18
CA LEU A 197 -17.42 -3.28 -9.37
C LEU A 197 -18.63 -3.20 -8.43
N PHE A 198 -18.81 -2.10 -7.73
CA PHE A 198 -19.95 -1.89 -6.84
C PHE A 198 -21.28 -2.00 -7.59
N ASN A 199 -21.38 -1.37 -8.76
CA ASN A 199 -22.57 -1.40 -9.58
C ASN A 199 -22.92 -2.80 -10.11
N ARG A 200 -21.91 -3.65 -10.32
CA ARG A 200 -22.12 -5.04 -10.78
C ARG A 200 -22.35 -6.04 -9.66
N LEU A 201 -21.61 -5.91 -8.59
CA LEU A 201 -21.59 -6.89 -7.52
C LEU A 201 -22.55 -6.56 -6.39
N HIS A 202 -22.92 -5.30 -6.23
CA HIS A 202 -23.76 -4.80 -5.13
C HIS A 202 -23.22 -5.20 -3.75
N ILE A 203 -21.88 -5.23 -3.57
CA ILE A 203 -21.22 -5.46 -2.29
C ILE A 203 -20.23 -4.31 -2.01
N PRO A 204 -19.83 -4.08 -0.75
CA PRO A 204 -18.82 -3.07 -0.44
C PRO A 204 -17.51 -3.28 -1.17
N ILE A 205 -16.85 -2.19 -1.57
CA ILE A 205 -15.55 -2.20 -2.27
C ILE A 205 -14.53 -1.36 -1.49
N GLY A 206 -13.43 -1.99 -1.12
CA GLY A 206 -12.25 -1.34 -0.55
C GLY A 206 -11.16 -1.19 -1.61
N LEU A 207 -10.64 0.01 -1.76
CA LEU A 207 -9.56 0.33 -2.68
C LEU A 207 -8.37 0.81 -1.86
N ILE A 208 -7.23 0.13 -1.96
CA ILE A 208 -6.00 0.56 -1.30
C ILE A 208 -5.14 1.26 -2.34
N THR A 209 -4.96 2.58 -2.24
CA THR A 209 -4.13 3.34 -3.16
C THR A 209 -2.70 3.40 -2.63
N SER A 210 -1.75 2.87 -3.40
CA SER A 210 -0.32 2.87 -3.13
C SER A 210 0.41 3.34 -4.37
N THR A 211 0.61 4.66 -4.49
CA THR A 211 1.02 5.33 -5.73
C THR A 211 2.10 6.36 -5.48
N VAL A 212 3.05 6.49 -6.42
CA VAL A 212 4.03 7.59 -6.47
C VAL A 212 4.31 7.95 -7.91
N GLY A 213 3.99 9.17 -8.31
CA GLY A 213 4.25 9.68 -9.66
C GLY A 213 5.72 9.58 -10.08
N GLY A 214 5.97 9.28 -11.36
CA GLY A 214 7.33 9.27 -11.93
C GLY A 214 8.21 8.08 -11.53
N THR A 215 7.69 7.04 -10.90
CA THR A 215 8.50 5.94 -10.38
C THR A 215 8.55 4.73 -11.30
N ALA A 216 9.69 4.04 -11.29
CA ALA A 216 9.95 2.86 -12.09
C ALA A 216 9.57 1.55 -11.37
N CYS A 217 9.22 0.53 -12.13
CA CYS A 217 8.71 -0.76 -11.64
C CYS A 217 9.66 -1.47 -10.65
N GLN A 218 11.00 -1.32 -10.79
CA GLN A 218 11.95 -1.91 -9.87
C GLN A 218 11.85 -1.36 -8.43
N ALA A 219 11.35 -0.14 -8.26
CA ALA A 219 11.15 0.42 -6.92
C ALA A 219 10.01 -0.29 -6.15
N TRP A 220 9.08 -0.90 -6.87
CA TRP A 220 7.92 -1.63 -6.37
C TRP A 220 8.14 -3.14 -6.28
N THR A 221 9.36 -3.61 -6.57
CA THR A 221 9.75 -5.02 -6.58
C THR A 221 10.75 -5.28 -5.46
N SER A 222 10.60 -6.36 -4.69
CA SER A 222 11.56 -6.69 -3.63
C SER A 222 12.95 -7.02 -4.20
N ARG A 223 14.00 -6.83 -3.40
CA ARG A 223 15.37 -7.19 -3.80
C ARG A 223 15.49 -8.66 -4.14
N GLU A 224 14.88 -9.51 -3.32
CA GLU A 224 14.88 -10.97 -3.49
C GLU A 224 14.25 -11.36 -4.84
N ALA A 225 13.15 -10.71 -5.22
CA ALA A 225 12.50 -10.98 -6.51
C ALA A 225 13.38 -10.52 -7.69
N LEU A 226 14.08 -9.41 -7.57
CA LEU A 226 15.04 -8.95 -8.60
C LEU A 226 16.24 -9.89 -8.73
N GLU A 227 16.68 -10.52 -7.64
CA GLU A 227 17.79 -11.47 -7.63
C GLU A 227 17.49 -12.81 -8.32
N THR A 228 16.20 -13.16 -8.49
CA THR A 228 15.80 -14.45 -9.09
C THR A 228 16.01 -14.51 -10.60
N ASP A 229 16.07 -13.38 -11.28
CA ASP A 229 16.28 -13.31 -12.74
C ASP A 229 17.69 -12.76 -13.05
N PRO A 230 18.50 -13.43 -13.88
CA PRO A 230 19.87 -13.01 -14.18
C PRO A 230 19.99 -11.61 -14.80
N ILE A 231 18.97 -11.15 -15.56
CA ILE A 231 18.93 -9.81 -16.16
C ILE A 231 18.61 -8.78 -15.09
N LEU A 232 17.58 -9.04 -14.27
CA LEU A 232 17.17 -8.13 -13.20
C LEU A 232 18.22 -8.00 -12.11
N LYS A 233 18.96 -9.08 -11.82
CA LYS A 233 20.09 -9.08 -10.92
C LYS A 233 21.22 -8.13 -11.36
N LYS A 234 21.44 -7.97 -12.68
CA LYS A 234 22.42 -7.01 -13.21
C LYS A 234 21.97 -5.56 -12.91
N ILE A 235 20.67 -5.27 -12.99
CA ILE A 235 20.13 -3.94 -12.67
C ILE A 235 20.39 -3.65 -11.18
N LEU A 236 20.12 -4.61 -10.32
CA LEU A 236 20.35 -4.49 -8.89
C LEU A 236 21.83 -4.26 -8.56
N TYR A 237 22.73 -5.06 -9.18
CA TYR A 237 24.18 -4.91 -9.03
C TYR A 237 24.67 -3.54 -9.52
N SER A 238 24.21 -3.11 -10.69
CA SER A 238 24.56 -1.79 -11.23
C SER A 238 24.13 -0.65 -10.31
N TYR A 239 22.94 -0.78 -9.70
CA TYR A 239 22.53 0.17 -8.68
C TYR A 239 23.43 0.14 -7.44
N ASP A 240 23.67 -1.04 -6.86
CA ASP A 240 24.41 -1.20 -5.60
C ASP A 240 25.87 -0.68 -5.70
N THR A 241 26.45 -0.76 -6.89
CA THR A 241 27.80 -0.26 -7.18
C THR A 241 27.85 1.21 -7.60
N SER A 242 26.71 1.85 -7.77
CA SER A 242 26.63 3.26 -8.18
C SER A 242 26.85 4.22 -7.00
N ALA A 243 27.31 5.43 -7.31
CA ALA A 243 27.39 6.52 -6.32
C ALA A 243 26.03 6.85 -5.71
N VAL A 244 24.96 6.72 -6.51
CA VAL A 244 23.58 6.98 -6.09
C VAL A 244 23.13 6.07 -4.94
N ALA A 245 23.61 4.81 -4.87
CA ALA A 245 23.28 3.90 -3.78
C ALA A 245 23.80 4.37 -2.42
N GLN A 246 24.92 5.12 -2.43
CA GLN A 246 25.58 5.64 -1.24
C GLN A 246 24.98 6.96 -0.74
N GLU A 247 24.16 7.63 -1.56
CA GLU A 247 23.56 8.89 -1.15
C GLU A 247 22.54 8.66 -0.02
N PRO A 248 22.52 9.55 0.99
CA PRO A 248 21.50 9.52 2.02
C PRO A 248 20.10 9.65 1.40
N LEU A 249 19.17 8.88 1.90
CA LEU A 249 17.75 9.10 1.64
C LEU A 249 17.26 10.09 2.69
N ASP A 250 16.93 11.31 2.29
CA ASP A 250 16.17 12.18 3.17
C ASP A 250 14.67 11.84 3.08
N ASN A 251 13.93 12.17 4.12
CA ASN A 251 12.51 11.81 4.26
C ASN A 251 11.56 12.69 3.41
N SER A 252 12.08 13.58 2.57
CA SER A 252 11.24 14.41 1.71
C SER A 252 11.04 13.77 0.35
N ILE A 253 9.78 13.53 -0.03
CA ILE A 253 9.40 13.17 -1.38
C ILE A 253 9.16 14.46 -2.14
N THR A 254 10.13 14.87 -2.96
CA THR A 254 10.01 16.02 -3.85
C THR A 254 10.18 15.58 -5.29
N PHE A 255 9.59 16.32 -6.22
CA PHE A 255 9.66 16.03 -7.65
C PHE A 255 11.11 15.92 -8.15
N GLU A 256 12.02 16.71 -7.62
CA GLU A 256 13.47 16.69 -7.95
C GLU A 256 14.18 15.38 -7.52
N LYS A 257 13.52 14.57 -6.68
CA LYS A 257 14.09 13.32 -6.14
C LYS A 257 13.43 12.06 -6.70
N ILE A 258 12.51 12.18 -7.68
CA ILE A 258 11.78 11.03 -8.25
C ILE A 258 12.72 9.96 -8.79
N GLU A 259 13.82 10.34 -9.45
CA GLU A 259 14.83 9.38 -9.89
C GLU A 259 15.41 8.57 -8.72
N LYS A 260 15.61 9.23 -7.57
CA LYS A 260 16.07 8.56 -6.34
C LYS A 260 15.04 7.59 -5.80
N LEU A 261 13.75 7.89 -5.94
CA LEU A 261 12.65 7.01 -5.53
C LEU A 261 12.48 5.80 -6.44
N SER A 262 12.98 5.85 -7.68
CA SER A 262 13.02 4.71 -8.60
C SER A 262 14.08 3.67 -8.27
N ARG A 263 14.85 3.85 -7.19
CA ARG A 263 15.83 2.86 -6.71
C ARG A 263 15.13 1.55 -6.33
N PRO A 264 15.78 0.40 -6.59
CA PRO A 264 15.19 -0.91 -6.33
C PRO A 264 14.63 -1.06 -4.91
N ALA A 265 13.44 -1.63 -4.81
CA ALA A 265 12.72 -2.02 -3.60
C ALA A 265 12.30 -0.90 -2.62
N LEU A 266 12.64 0.37 -2.83
CA LEU A 266 12.37 1.41 -1.82
C LEU A 266 10.88 1.59 -1.54
N LEU A 267 10.06 1.62 -2.58
CA LEU A 267 8.60 1.77 -2.46
C LEU A 267 7.94 0.44 -2.06
N TYR A 268 8.45 -0.69 -2.56
CA TYR A 268 8.03 -1.99 -2.06
C TYR A 268 8.16 -2.09 -0.54
N ASN A 269 9.31 -1.71 -0.01
CA ASN A 269 9.60 -1.79 1.42
C ASN A 269 8.70 -0.91 2.28
N ALA A 270 8.33 0.28 1.79
CA ALA A 270 7.57 1.25 2.57
C ALA A 270 6.06 1.22 2.32
N MET A 271 5.62 0.84 1.11
CA MET A 271 4.25 1.05 0.66
C MET A 271 3.52 -0.23 0.20
N VAL A 272 4.25 -1.35 0.03
CA VAL A 272 3.66 -2.65 -0.33
C VAL A 272 3.84 -3.66 0.80
N PHE A 273 5.06 -3.84 1.28
CA PHE A 273 5.37 -4.81 2.33
C PHE A 273 4.57 -4.61 3.64
N PRO A 274 4.29 -3.38 4.12
CA PRO A 274 3.45 -3.16 5.29
C PRO A 274 2.03 -3.73 5.16
N LEU A 275 1.54 -3.85 3.92
CA LEU A 275 0.18 -4.33 3.61
C LEU A 275 0.06 -5.86 3.61
N ARG A 276 1.15 -6.60 3.79
CA ARG A 276 1.24 -8.08 3.65
C ARG A 276 0.23 -8.89 4.46
N LYS A 277 -0.31 -8.30 5.52
CA LYS A 277 -1.31 -8.96 6.40
C LYS A 277 -2.75 -8.65 6.00
N ILE A 278 -2.96 -7.81 5.01
CA ILE A 278 -4.30 -7.49 4.49
C ILE A 278 -4.69 -8.55 3.47
N SER A 279 -5.85 -9.16 3.64
CA SER A 279 -6.42 -10.04 2.62
C SER A 279 -6.97 -9.22 1.46
N LEU A 280 -6.62 -9.58 0.23
CA LEU A 280 -6.99 -8.88 -1.01
C LEU A 280 -7.74 -9.80 -1.98
N GLN A 281 -8.63 -9.24 -2.79
CA GLN A 281 -9.19 -9.92 -3.96
C GLN A 281 -8.18 -9.96 -5.10
N GLY A 282 -7.51 -8.84 -5.38
CA GLY A 282 -6.56 -8.73 -6.48
C GLY A 282 -5.86 -7.37 -6.52
N PHE A 283 -5.21 -7.13 -7.65
CA PHE A 283 -4.42 -5.94 -7.90
C PHE A 283 -4.86 -5.25 -9.18
N ILE A 284 -4.79 -3.92 -9.20
CA ILE A 284 -4.78 -3.12 -10.43
C ILE A 284 -3.51 -2.27 -10.47
N TRP A 285 -2.90 -2.16 -11.65
CA TRP A 285 -1.58 -1.55 -11.83
C TRP A 285 -1.54 -0.62 -13.04
N TYR A 286 -1.08 0.62 -12.84
CA TYR A 286 -0.90 1.55 -13.95
C TYR A 286 0.46 2.24 -13.84
N GLN A 287 1.43 1.71 -14.56
CA GLN A 287 2.83 2.18 -14.54
C GLN A 287 3.51 1.76 -15.84
N GLY A 288 4.55 2.49 -16.26
CA GLY A 288 5.42 2.07 -17.35
C GLY A 288 6.25 3.21 -17.91
N GLU A 289 5.79 4.44 -17.86
CA GLU A 289 6.43 5.61 -18.48
C GLU A 289 7.87 5.81 -18.01
N SER A 290 8.13 5.57 -16.73
CA SER A 290 9.49 5.65 -16.15
C SER A 290 10.40 4.47 -16.53
N ASN A 291 9.87 3.48 -17.25
CA ASN A 291 10.63 2.36 -17.82
C ASN A 291 10.59 2.34 -19.35
N LYS A 292 10.14 3.40 -20.03
CA LYS A 292 9.95 3.44 -21.48
C LYS A 292 11.19 3.02 -22.30
N ASP A 293 12.37 3.29 -21.76
CA ASP A 293 13.65 2.97 -22.40
C ASP A 293 14.13 1.53 -22.07
N ASN A 294 13.31 0.73 -21.37
CA ASN A 294 13.63 -0.60 -20.87
C ASN A 294 12.73 -1.70 -21.46
N ALA A 295 12.27 -1.52 -22.71
CA ALA A 295 11.36 -2.45 -23.36
C ALA A 295 11.89 -3.90 -23.40
N ASP A 296 13.20 -4.09 -23.53
CA ASP A 296 13.90 -5.37 -23.62
C ASP A 296 13.74 -6.27 -22.39
N TYR A 297 13.56 -5.68 -21.21
CA TYR A 297 13.41 -6.44 -19.97
C TYR A 297 12.17 -6.05 -19.13
N TYR A 298 11.37 -5.05 -19.54
CA TYR A 298 10.24 -4.59 -18.75
C TYR A 298 9.23 -5.68 -18.44
N ALA A 299 8.90 -6.53 -19.40
CA ALA A 299 7.96 -7.63 -19.16
C ALA A 299 8.48 -8.61 -18.09
N ARG A 300 9.80 -8.91 -18.07
CA ARG A 300 10.44 -9.72 -17.03
C ARG A 300 10.32 -9.08 -15.67
N LEU A 301 10.60 -7.77 -15.59
CA LEU A 301 10.54 -6.99 -14.38
C LEU A 301 9.11 -6.96 -13.81
N ASN A 302 8.13 -6.69 -14.66
CA ASN A 302 6.74 -6.64 -14.26
C ASN A 302 6.23 -8.04 -13.81
N ILE A 303 6.60 -9.11 -14.52
CA ILE A 303 6.29 -10.49 -14.12
C ILE A 303 6.94 -10.83 -12.77
N ALA A 304 8.18 -10.41 -12.54
CA ALA A 304 8.85 -10.61 -11.26
C ALA A 304 8.12 -9.88 -10.12
N MET A 305 7.72 -8.63 -10.34
CA MET A 305 6.91 -7.86 -9.40
C MET A 305 5.57 -8.54 -9.11
N ILE A 306 4.83 -8.97 -10.13
CA ILE A 306 3.54 -9.64 -9.95
C ILE A 306 3.69 -10.93 -9.12
N LYS A 307 4.70 -11.75 -9.43
CA LYS A 307 4.98 -12.98 -8.67
C LYS A 307 5.37 -12.66 -7.23
N ASN A 308 6.18 -11.61 -7.02
CA ASN A 308 6.60 -11.14 -5.71
C ASN A 308 5.38 -10.68 -4.87
N TRP A 309 4.48 -9.87 -5.44
CA TRP A 309 3.28 -9.45 -4.73
C TRP A 309 2.34 -10.63 -4.44
N ARG A 310 2.09 -11.51 -5.40
CA ARG A 310 1.29 -12.72 -5.19
C ARG A 310 1.86 -13.60 -4.07
N PHE A 311 3.18 -13.76 -4.03
CA PHE A 311 3.86 -14.47 -2.94
C PHE A 311 3.68 -13.78 -1.59
N LEU A 312 3.88 -12.46 -1.55
CA LEU A 312 3.72 -11.64 -0.33
C LEU A 312 2.31 -11.76 0.27
N PHE A 313 1.28 -11.77 -0.58
CA PHE A 313 -0.13 -11.87 -0.16
C PHE A 313 -0.65 -13.32 -0.11
N GLY A 314 0.24 -14.32 -0.24
CA GLY A 314 -0.08 -15.73 -0.02
C GLY A 314 -0.98 -16.38 -1.07
N ASN A 315 -1.09 -15.82 -2.29
CA ASN A 315 -1.90 -16.38 -3.37
C ASN A 315 -1.25 -16.22 -4.74
N SER A 316 -0.64 -17.30 -5.25
CA SER A 316 0.05 -17.33 -6.55
C SER A 316 -0.84 -17.05 -7.76
N ASP A 317 -2.14 -17.28 -7.62
CA ASP A 317 -3.14 -17.14 -8.69
C ASP A 317 -4.01 -15.89 -8.57
N GLN A 318 -3.65 -14.96 -7.66
CA GLN A 318 -4.42 -13.74 -7.42
C GLN A 318 -4.52 -12.90 -8.69
N PRO A 319 -5.73 -12.41 -9.07
CA PRO A 319 -5.91 -11.57 -10.25
C PRO A 319 -5.01 -10.33 -10.23
N PHE A 320 -4.38 -10.04 -11.36
CA PHE A 320 -3.57 -8.86 -11.56
C PHE A 320 -3.94 -8.20 -12.89
N TYR A 321 -4.62 -7.08 -12.82
CA TYR A 321 -5.03 -6.31 -13.99
C TYR A 321 -4.14 -5.08 -14.14
N PHE A 322 -3.71 -4.78 -15.35
CA PHE A 322 -2.86 -3.63 -15.60
C PHE A 322 -3.30 -2.84 -16.82
N VAL A 323 -2.96 -1.57 -16.82
CA VAL A 323 -3.23 -0.66 -17.93
C VAL A 323 -1.96 -0.55 -18.77
N GLN A 324 -2.08 -0.72 -20.08
CA GLN A 324 -1.01 -0.38 -21.01
C GLN A 324 -0.80 1.13 -20.96
N VAL A 325 0.45 1.61 -20.92
CA VAL A 325 0.71 3.04 -20.87
C VAL A 325 0.01 3.77 -22.00
N ALA A 326 -0.58 4.92 -21.68
CA ALA A 326 -1.30 5.73 -22.66
C ALA A 326 -0.37 6.15 -23.82
N PRO A 327 -0.86 6.21 -25.05
CA PRO A 327 -0.06 6.75 -26.17
C PRO A 327 0.41 8.16 -25.85
N TYR A 328 1.70 8.41 -26.07
CA TYR A 328 2.27 9.74 -25.88
C TYR A 328 3.19 10.09 -27.05
N ASN A 329 3.04 11.29 -27.59
CA ASN A 329 3.86 11.75 -28.69
C ASN A 329 5.19 12.34 -28.18
N TYR A 330 6.18 11.46 -27.98
CA TYR A 330 7.56 11.89 -27.73
C TYR A 330 8.29 12.39 -28.98
N GLN A 331 7.66 12.26 -30.15
CA GLN A 331 8.26 12.49 -31.44
C GLN A 331 8.17 13.95 -31.92
N LYS A 332 7.84 14.92 -31.08
CA LYS A 332 7.75 16.34 -31.54
C LYS A 332 8.99 16.79 -32.29
N ASN A 333 10.14 16.15 -32.07
CA ASN A 333 11.43 16.47 -32.68
C ASN A 333 12.10 15.31 -33.44
N ASP A 334 11.53 14.11 -33.40
CA ASP A 334 12.07 12.91 -34.08
C ASP A 334 10.94 11.97 -34.53
N THR A 335 10.65 12.01 -35.81
CA THR A 335 9.59 11.18 -36.45
C THR A 335 10.00 9.70 -36.60
N THR A 336 11.24 9.34 -36.28
CA THR A 336 11.77 7.95 -36.36
C THR A 336 11.83 7.23 -35.04
N ALA A 337 11.50 7.89 -33.93
CA ALA A 337 11.53 7.29 -32.60
C ALA A 337 10.29 6.40 -32.37
N TYR A 338 10.50 5.10 -32.43
CA TYR A 338 9.45 4.07 -32.18
C TYR A 338 9.53 3.46 -30.79
N ASP A 339 10.45 3.88 -29.94
CA ASP A 339 10.76 3.27 -28.63
C ASP A 339 9.54 3.12 -27.74
N TYR A 340 8.66 4.12 -27.76
CA TYR A 340 7.46 4.08 -26.95
C TYR A 340 6.43 3.07 -27.47
N ALA A 341 6.32 2.90 -28.77
CA ALA A 341 5.48 1.86 -29.36
C ALA A 341 6.03 0.46 -29.07
N ILE A 342 7.36 0.29 -29.13
CA ILE A 342 8.06 -0.95 -28.76
C ILE A 342 7.82 -1.26 -27.29
N PHE A 343 7.93 -0.27 -26.41
CA PHE A 343 7.65 -0.44 -24.99
C PHE A 343 6.19 -0.88 -24.73
N ARG A 344 5.23 -0.22 -25.36
CA ARG A 344 3.82 -0.59 -25.29
C ARG A 344 3.59 -2.05 -25.75
N ASP A 345 4.26 -2.46 -26.82
CA ASP A 345 4.20 -3.84 -27.30
C ASP A 345 4.79 -4.83 -26.29
N ALA A 346 5.92 -4.50 -25.69
CA ALA A 346 6.55 -5.33 -24.65
C ALA A 346 5.65 -5.53 -23.44
N GLN A 347 4.78 -4.58 -23.07
CA GLN A 347 3.83 -4.75 -21.98
C GLN A 347 2.87 -5.93 -22.20
N LYS A 348 2.52 -6.28 -23.44
CA LYS A 348 1.65 -7.44 -23.76
C LYS A 348 2.24 -8.76 -23.29
N ASP A 349 3.56 -8.86 -23.21
CA ASP A 349 4.23 -10.09 -22.80
C ASP A 349 3.93 -10.50 -21.35
N VAL A 350 3.47 -9.56 -20.54
CA VAL A 350 2.98 -9.83 -19.18
C VAL A 350 1.73 -10.72 -19.20
N LEU A 351 0.93 -10.69 -20.27
CA LEU A 351 -0.25 -11.54 -20.43
C LEU A 351 0.09 -13.04 -20.56
N LYS A 352 1.35 -13.40 -20.79
CA LYS A 352 1.82 -14.79 -20.71
C LYS A 352 1.72 -15.36 -19.29
N LEU A 353 1.64 -14.48 -18.28
CA LEU A 353 1.43 -14.88 -16.90
C LEU A 353 -0.07 -15.12 -16.65
N LYS A 354 -0.39 -16.29 -16.10
CA LYS A 354 -1.76 -16.70 -15.79
C LYS A 354 -2.46 -15.69 -14.85
N ASN A 355 -3.76 -15.53 -15.00
CA ASN A 355 -4.61 -14.63 -14.19
C ASN A 355 -4.13 -13.16 -14.24
N THR A 356 -3.65 -12.73 -15.40
CA THR A 356 -3.41 -11.32 -15.71
C THR A 356 -4.38 -10.84 -16.79
N GLY A 357 -4.65 -9.55 -16.81
CA GLY A 357 -5.45 -8.89 -17.83
C GLY A 357 -4.91 -7.49 -18.10
N MET A 358 -4.98 -7.04 -19.35
CA MET A 358 -4.51 -5.72 -19.77
C MET A 358 -5.64 -4.91 -20.36
N VAL A 359 -5.73 -3.65 -19.95
CA VAL A 359 -6.58 -2.64 -20.58
C VAL A 359 -5.70 -1.78 -21.47
N VAL A 360 -6.17 -1.55 -22.70
CA VAL A 360 -5.53 -0.65 -23.68
C VAL A 360 -6.27 0.68 -23.65
N THR A 361 -5.52 1.79 -23.57
CA THR A 361 -6.04 3.16 -23.55
C THR A 361 -5.68 3.91 -24.82
#